data_1ef1631910d1067aea528227e09aa841
#
_entry.id   1ef1631910d1067aea528227e09aa841
#
_cell.length_a   1.000
_cell.length_b   1.000
_cell.length_c   1.000
_cell.angle_alpha   90.00
_cell.angle_beta   90.00
_cell.angle_gamma   90.00
#
_symmetry.space_group_name_H-M   'P 1'
#
loop_
_entity.id
_entity.type
_entity.pdbx_description
1 polymer ?
#
loop_
_entity_poly.entity_id
_entity_poly.type
_entity_poly.pdbx_seq_one_letter_code
_entity_poly.pdbx_strand_id
1 'polypeptide(L)'
;MENKIQIMIREAVTDSDTAAFWEQLYAYFKRDIFPEPEDPDREYFLGGEYREQIQRIHDRAENRCGWLFFSRDGQDIGLAMPVIFPAEDGKCFLMEFCVFPEFRGGTGRQCAAALLDWAKENGARYAELNCGNARRSRFWESVGFRKNGADEWGEPLMLLPPEDEVPVTVRRLTEPEDWQLKKLENGFLTEVGEEALTEEKQKRLAEAIRAEKISFFLAMRGTRAVGMCSVARCFSTFSCGDIGVFEDFFIEPVFRRKGIARKLAQAVQAWCRENGMASLTVSCAPCDEGMYRALGFALPLG
;
A
#
# COMPACT_ATOMS: atom_id res chain seq x y z
N MET A 1 -11.96 -34.66 -20.68
CA MET A 1 -12.08 -33.19 -20.53
C MET A 1 -12.56 -32.97 -19.11
N GLU A 2 -11.65 -32.59 -18.21
CA GLU A 2 -12.06 -32.19 -16.87
C GLU A 2 -12.92 -30.94 -16.98
N ASN A 3 -14.16 -31.06 -16.55
CA ASN A 3 -15.07 -29.91 -16.42
C ASN A 3 -14.44 -28.97 -15.39
N LYS A 4 -13.71 -27.94 -15.84
CA LYS A 4 -13.19 -26.90 -14.95
C LYS A 4 -14.40 -26.26 -14.28
N ILE A 5 -14.63 -26.62 -13.03
CA ILE A 5 -15.67 -25.99 -12.19
C ILE A 5 -15.36 -24.49 -12.17
N GLN A 6 -16.21 -23.69 -12.80
CA GLN A 6 -16.04 -22.26 -12.91
C GLN A 6 -16.67 -21.58 -11.69
N ILE A 7 -15.87 -20.79 -10.96
CA ILE A 7 -16.40 -19.91 -9.93
C ILE A 7 -16.98 -18.66 -10.61
N MET A 8 -18.22 -18.33 -10.28
CA MET A 8 -18.89 -17.13 -10.75
C MET A 8 -18.95 -16.08 -9.63
N ILE A 9 -18.92 -14.80 -10.00
CA ILE A 9 -19.17 -13.70 -9.08
C ILE A 9 -20.65 -13.34 -9.18
N ARG A 10 -21.32 -13.29 -8.03
CA ARG A 10 -22.66 -12.74 -7.86
C ARG A 10 -22.61 -11.53 -6.96
N GLU A 11 -23.02 -10.40 -7.45
CA GLU A 11 -23.06 -9.16 -6.68
C GLU A 11 -24.34 -9.06 -5.87
N ALA A 12 -24.24 -8.63 -4.61
CA ALA A 12 -25.38 -8.35 -3.75
C ALA A 12 -25.96 -6.99 -4.12
N VAL A 13 -27.08 -6.97 -4.82
CA VAL A 13 -27.70 -5.74 -5.35
C VAL A 13 -29.03 -5.40 -4.67
N THR A 14 -29.70 -6.38 -4.07
CA THR A 14 -30.96 -6.15 -3.33
C THR A 14 -30.69 -5.99 -1.84
N ASP A 15 -31.64 -5.37 -1.12
CA ASP A 15 -31.57 -5.26 0.35
C ASP A 15 -31.45 -6.64 1.01
N SER A 16 -32.13 -7.66 0.46
CA SER A 16 -32.06 -9.04 0.95
C SER A 16 -30.69 -9.65 0.72
N ASP A 17 -30.06 -9.44 -0.47
CA ASP A 17 -28.71 -9.91 -0.76
C ASP A 17 -27.68 -9.23 0.16
N THR A 18 -27.83 -7.92 0.34
CA THR A 18 -27.00 -7.12 1.23
C THR A 18 -27.09 -7.61 2.68
N ALA A 19 -28.30 -7.89 3.15
CA ALA A 19 -28.50 -8.43 4.50
C ALA A 19 -27.82 -9.80 4.64
N ALA A 20 -28.00 -10.69 3.66
CA ALA A 20 -27.34 -12.00 3.62
C ALA A 20 -25.82 -11.90 3.57
N PHE A 21 -25.27 -10.94 2.81
CA PHE A 21 -23.82 -10.69 2.75
C PHE A 21 -23.27 -10.35 4.14
N TRP A 22 -23.88 -9.38 4.84
CA TRP A 22 -23.43 -8.96 6.17
C TRP A 22 -23.60 -10.05 7.22
N GLU A 23 -24.66 -10.85 7.15
CA GLU A 23 -24.84 -12.01 8.03
C GLU A 23 -23.68 -13.02 7.88
N GLN A 24 -23.33 -13.37 6.66
CA GLN A 24 -22.22 -14.29 6.37
C GLN A 24 -20.85 -13.68 6.72
N LEU A 25 -20.66 -12.39 6.50
CA LEU A 25 -19.44 -11.69 6.89
C LEU A 25 -19.27 -11.68 8.42
N TYR A 26 -20.31 -11.40 9.18
CA TYR A 26 -20.27 -11.46 10.65
C TYR A 26 -20.04 -12.89 11.15
N ALA A 27 -20.60 -13.90 10.50
CA ALA A 27 -20.31 -15.30 10.82
C ALA A 27 -18.83 -15.62 10.59
N TYR A 28 -18.24 -15.11 9.51
CA TYR A 28 -16.79 -15.23 9.22
C TYR A 28 -15.96 -14.52 10.29
N PHE A 29 -16.29 -13.28 10.65
CA PHE A 29 -15.57 -12.54 11.68
C PHE A 29 -15.56 -13.30 13.01
N LYS A 30 -16.70 -13.75 13.47
CA LYS A 30 -16.82 -14.50 14.73
C LYS A 30 -16.05 -15.80 14.77
N ARG A 31 -15.96 -16.48 13.64
CA ARG A 31 -15.33 -17.81 13.54
C ARG A 31 -13.84 -17.76 13.22
N ASP A 32 -13.41 -16.88 12.29
CA ASP A 32 -12.08 -16.96 11.70
C ASP A 32 -11.19 -15.76 12.03
N ILE A 33 -11.75 -14.59 12.37
CA ILE A 33 -10.99 -13.38 12.63
C ILE A 33 -10.90 -13.11 14.13
N PHE A 34 -12.04 -13.09 14.79
CA PHE A 34 -12.18 -12.79 16.22
C PHE A 34 -12.86 -13.95 16.95
N PRO A 35 -12.24 -15.13 17.02
CA PRO A 35 -12.82 -16.29 17.70
C PRO A 35 -12.93 -16.08 19.20
N GLU A 36 -12.02 -15.30 19.80
CA GLU A 36 -12.01 -15.02 21.23
C GLU A 36 -12.96 -13.87 21.55
N PRO A 37 -13.89 -14.04 22.53
CA PRO A 37 -14.84 -13.00 22.89
C PRO A 37 -14.21 -11.71 23.42
N GLU A 38 -13.03 -11.81 24.02
CA GLU A 38 -12.30 -10.71 24.67
C GLU A 38 -11.39 -9.93 23.70
N ASP A 39 -11.38 -10.27 22.42
CA ASP A 39 -10.59 -9.56 21.42
C ASP A 39 -11.02 -8.08 21.36
N PRO A 40 -10.09 -7.12 21.56
CA PRO A 40 -10.43 -5.71 21.67
C PRO A 40 -11.07 -5.12 20.40
N ASP A 41 -10.75 -5.67 19.23
CA ASP A 41 -11.26 -5.18 17.95
C ASP A 41 -12.64 -5.75 17.61
N ARG A 42 -13.06 -6.78 18.34
CA ARG A 42 -14.31 -7.51 18.08
C ARG A 42 -15.54 -6.61 18.09
N GLU A 43 -15.63 -5.68 19.05
CA GLU A 43 -16.79 -4.77 19.18
C GLU A 43 -16.91 -3.85 17.97
N TYR A 44 -15.80 -3.30 17.51
CA TYR A 44 -15.75 -2.46 16.32
C TYR A 44 -16.28 -3.20 15.08
N PHE A 45 -15.76 -4.40 14.80
CA PHE A 45 -16.13 -5.16 13.61
C PHE A 45 -17.54 -5.76 13.65
N LEU A 46 -18.06 -6.10 14.82
CA LEU A 46 -19.38 -6.73 14.99
C LEU A 46 -20.45 -5.76 15.49
N GLY A 47 -20.09 -4.61 16.04
CA GLY A 47 -21.01 -3.65 16.67
C GLY A 47 -21.69 -2.67 15.72
N GLY A 48 -21.30 -2.64 14.45
CA GLY A 48 -21.92 -1.76 13.46
C GLY A 48 -21.03 -0.61 12.97
N GLU A 49 -20.05 -0.14 13.73
CA GLU A 49 -19.14 0.94 13.33
C GLU A 49 -18.39 0.60 12.03
N TYR A 50 -17.86 -0.62 11.94
CA TYR A 50 -17.21 -1.11 10.71
C TYR A 50 -18.16 -1.03 9.52
N ARG A 51 -19.40 -1.54 9.68
CA ARG A 51 -20.40 -1.49 8.62
C ARG A 51 -20.70 -0.06 8.17
N GLU A 52 -20.84 0.87 9.11
CA GLU A 52 -21.08 2.28 8.80
C GLU A 52 -19.91 2.91 8.04
N GLN A 53 -18.67 2.59 8.40
CA GLN A 53 -17.49 3.07 7.68
C GLN A 53 -17.44 2.51 6.27
N ILE A 54 -17.70 1.21 6.09
CA ILE A 54 -17.75 0.60 4.77
C ILE A 54 -18.87 1.20 3.93
N GLN A 55 -20.04 1.48 4.53
CA GLN A 55 -21.13 2.14 3.81
C GLN A 55 -20.71 3.52 3.31
N ARG A 56 -20.00 4.31 4.12
CA ARG A 56 -19.48 5.61 3.70
C ARG A 56 -18.50 5.51 2.52
N ILE A 57 -17.69 4.45 2.45
CA ILE A 57 -16.79 4.19 1.32
C ILE A 57 -17.58 3.78 0.09
N HIS A 58 -18.60 2.94 0.27
CA HIS A 58 -19.49 2.46 -0.78
C HIS A 58 -20.30 3.60 -1.42
N ASP A 59 -20.75 4.56 -0.61
CA ASP A 59 -21.59 5.68 -1.06
C ASP A 59 -20.82 6.79 -1.80
N ARG A 60 -19.48 6.69 -1.85
CA ARG A 60 -18.65 7.60 -2.65
C ARG A 60 -18.75 7.26 -4.12
N ALA A 61 -19.31 8.18 -4.91
CA ALA A 61 -19.56 7.98 -6.33
C ALA A 61 -18.32 7.70 -7.18
N GLU A 62 -17.15 8.16 -6.73
CA GLU A 62 -15.85 7.92 -7.36
C GLU A 62 -15.31 6.51 -7.17
N ASN A 63 -15.78 5.78 -6.17
CA ASN A 63 -15.32 4.43 -5.87
C ASN A 63 -16.21 3.37 -6.54
N ARG A 64 -15.62 2.22 -6.85
CA ARG A 64 -16.37 1.02 -7.22
C ARG A 64 -16.22 -0.02 -6.12
N CYS A 65 -17.23 -0.16 -5.29
CA CYS A 65 -17.30 -1.16 -4.24
C CYS A 65 -18.11 -2.37 -4.69
N GLY A 66 -17.74 -3.56 -4.22
CA GLY A 66 -18.49 -4.79 -4.47
C GLY A 66 -18.77 -5.54 -3.18
N TRP A 67 -20.01 -5.90 -2.95
CA TRP A 67 -20.38 -6.96 -2.00
C TRP A 67 -20.65 -8.22 -2.80
N LEU A 68 -19.66 -9.10 -2.86
CA LEU A 68 -19.57 -10.17 -3.82
C LEU A 68 -19.71 -11.53 -3.15
N PHE A 69 -20.54 -12.39 -3.72
CA PHE A 69 -20.53 -13.82 -3.41
C PHE A 69 -19.77 -14.59 -4.48
N PHE A 70 -18.96 -15.55 -4.06
CA PHE A 70 -18.45 -16.58 -4.93
C PHE A 70 -19.51 -17.67 -5.06
N SER A 71 -19.95 -17.96 -6.27
CA SER A 71 -20.97 -18.95 -6.54
C SER A 71 -20.43 -20.10 -7.39
N ARG A 72 -20.82 -21.31 -7.05
CA ARG A 72 -20.53 -22.53 -7.78
C ARG A 72 -21.77 -23.39 -7.87
N ASP A 73 -22.18 -23.77 -9.09
CA ASP A 73 -23.38 -24.58 -9.35
C ASP A 73 -24.65 -23.99 -8.70
N GLY A 74 -24.76 -22.66 -8.66
CA GLY A 74 -25.90 -21.96 -8.08
C GLY A 74 -25.87 -21.82 -6.55
N GLN A 75 -24.82 -22.30 -5.88
CA GLN A 75 -24.64 -22.20 -4.44
C GLN A 75 -23.55 -21.19 -4.11
N ASP A 76 -23.79 -20.31 -3.13
CA ASP A 76 -22.79 -19.41 -2.60
C ASP A 76 -21.80 -20.19 -1.73
N ILE A 77 -20.50 -20.03 -2.01
CA ILE A 77 -19.40 -20.79 -1.40
C ILE A 77 -18.39 -19.89 -0.66
N GLY A 78 -18.59 -18.59 -0.69
CA GLY A 78 -17.72 -17.61 -0.07
C GLY A 78 -18.13 -16.20 -0.45
N LEU A 79 -17.39 -15.23 0.05
CA LEU A 79 -17.64 -13.80 -0.18
C LEU A 79 -16.35 -13.00 -0.28
N ALA A 80 -16.45 -11.82 -0.88
CA ALA A 80 -15.40 -10.83 -0.91
C ALA A 80 -15.97 -9.40 -0.90
N MET A 81 -15.17 -8.47 -0.38
CA MET A 81 -15.48 -7.04 -0.37
C MET A 81 -14.29 -6.26 -0.93
N PRO A 82 -14.18 -6.11 -2.25
CA PRO A 82 -13.21 -5.24 -2.89
C PRO A 82 -13.71 -3.80 -2.97
N VAL A 83 -12.78 -2.86 -2.90
CA VAL A 83 -13.00 -1.44 -3.23
C VAL A 83 -11.99 -1.01 -4.27
N ILE A 84 -12.44 -0.46 -5.38
CA ILE A 84 -11.57 0.10 -6.42
C ILE A 84 -11.56 1.61 -6.28
N PHE A 85 -10.35 2.19 -6.22
CA PHE A 85 -10.08 3.61 -6.10
C PHE A 85 -9.46 4.13 -7.41
N PRO A 86 -10.25 4.68 -8.35
CA PRO A 86 -9.72 5.20 -9.61
C PRO A 86 -8.70 6.32 -9.42
N ALA A 87 -8.89 7.17 -8.40
CA ALA A 87 -7.97 8.25 -8.05
C ALA A 87 -6.59 7.76 -7.56
N GLU A 88 -6.47 6.49 -7.18
CA GLU A 88 -5.25 5.86 -6.71
C GLU A 88 -4.63 4.90 -7.75
N ASP A 89 -4.55 5.35 -8.98
CA ASP A 89 -4.03 4.57 -10.13
C ASP A 89 -4.80 3.24 -10.35
N GLY A 90 -6.10 3.22 -10.05
CA GLY A 90 -6.93 2.02 -10.18
C GLY A 90 -6.62 0.93 -9.17
N LYS A 91 -6.25 1.32 -7.94
CA LYS A 91 -6.06 0.40 -6.82
C LYS A 91 -7.34 -0.36 -6.50
N CYS A 92 -7.29 -1.69 -6.47
CA CYS A 92 -8.30 -2.52 -5.85
C CYS A 92 -7.81 -2.94 -4.46
N PHE A 93 -8.45 -2.46 -3.41
CA PHE A 93 -8.16 -2.89 -2.06
C PHE A 93 -9.13 -4.00 -1.65
N LEU A 94 -8.58 -5.15 -1.26
CA LEU A 94 -9.37 -6.30 -0.82
C LEU A 94 -9.61 -6.19 0.69
N MET A 95 -10.74 -5.59 1.06
CA MET A 95 -11.13 -5.42 2.47
C MET A 95 -11.34 -6.78 3.13
N GLU A 96 -12.17 -7.63 2.49
CA GLU A 96 -12.52 -8.94 3.01
C GLU A 96 -12.49 -10.01 1.92
N PHE A 97 -12.10 -11.22 2.33
CA PHE A 97 -12.11 -12.41 1.48
C PHE A 97 -12.30 -13.66 2.32
N CYS A 98 -13.34 -14.41 2.05
CA CYS A 98 -13.67 -15.63 2.77
C CYS A 98 -14.18 -16.72 1.83
N VAL A 99 -13.67 -17.95 2.00
CA VAL A 99 -14.33 -19.17 1.50
C VAL A 99 -14.96 -19.87 2.67
N PHE A 100 -16.24 -20.24 2.55
CA PHE A 100 -16.96 -20.88 3.62
C PHE A 100 -16.34 -22.23 3.99
N PRO A 101 -16.36 -22.65 5.25
CA PRO A 101 -15.58 -23.79 5.75
C PRO A 101 -15.76 -25.08 4.94
N GLU A 102 -17.00 -25.37 4.56
CA GLU A 102 -17.40 -26.58 3.82
C GLU A 102 -16.84 -26.64 2.40
N PHE A 103 -16.41 -25.49 1.86
CA PHE A 103 -15.86 -25.37 0.52
C PHE A 103 -14.34 -25.12 0.49
N ARG A 104 -13.68 -25.10 1.65
CA ARG A 104 -12.21 -24.95 1.76
C ARG A 104 -11.51 -26.19 1.21
N GLY A 105 -10.20 -26.09 0.94
CA GLY A 105 -9.40 -27.21 0.43
C GLY A 105 -9.16 -27.16 -1.07
N GLY A 106 -8.74 -25.98 -1.58
CA GLY A 106 -8.37 -25.81 -3.00
C GLY A 106 -9.20 -24.74 -3.73
N THR A 107 -10.42 -24.47 -3.27
CA THR A 107 -11.35 -23.49 -3.89
C THR A 107 -10.85 -22.04 -3.75
N GLY A 108 -10.10 -21.71 -2.69
CA GLY A 108 -9.66 -20.34 -2.41
C GLY A 108 -8.92 -19.68 -3.55
N ARG A 109 -8.02 -20.39 -4.25
CA ARG A 109 -7.30 -19.82 -5.40
C ARG A 109 -8.22 -19.54 -6.58
N GLN A 110 -9.24 -20.38 -6.80
CA GLN A 110 -10.22 -20.17 -7.86
C GLN A 110 -11.11 -18.96 -7.54
N CYS A 111 -11.53 -18.81 -6.27
CA CYS A 111 -12.25 -17.61 -5.81
C CYS A 111 -11.40 -16.34 -5.95
N ALA A 112 -10.13 -16.40 -5.55
CA ALA A 112 -9.22 -15.27 -5.72
C ALA A 112 -9.01 -14.90 -7.19
N ALA A 113 -8.87 -15.87 -8.09
CA ALA A 113 -8.75 -15.61 -9.52
C ALA A 113 -10.03 -14.93 -10.06
N ALA A 114 -11.22 -15.47 -9.75
CA ALA A 114 -12.49 -14.88 -10.16
C ALA A 114 -12.65 -13.43 -9.63
N LEU A 115 -12.22 -13.18 -8.38
CA LEU A 115 -12.24 -11.83 -7.79
C LEU A 115 -11.33 -10.87 -8.54
N LEU A 116 -10.11 -11.29 -8.88
CA LEU A 116 -9.14 -10.46 -9.60
C LEU A 116 -9.60 -10.19 -11.04
N ASP A 117 -10.22 -11.15 -11.70
CA ASP A 117 -10.84 -10.96 -13.02
C ASP A 117 -11.98 -9.93 -12.93
N TRP A 118 -12.87 -10.08 -11.94
CA TRP A 118 -13.93 -9.09 -11.68
C TRP A 118 -13.36 -7.69 -11.41
N ALA A 119 -12.32 -7.59 -10.59
CA ALA A 119 -11.69 -6.31 -10.29
C ALA A 119 -11.11 -5.66 -11.56
N LYS A 120 -10.44 -6.42 -12.41
CA LYS A 120 -9.88 -5.95 -13.68
C LYS A 120 -10.98 -5.47 -14.64
N GLU A 121 -12.08 -6.21 -14.76
CA GLU A 121 -13.26 -5.83 -15.56
C GLU A 121 -13.92 -4.54 -15.05
N ASN A 122 -13.81 -4.26 -13.74
CA ASN A 122 -14.32 -3.04 -13.11
C ASN A 122 -13.28 -1.91 -12.99
N GLY A 123 -12.14 -2.00 -13.70
CA GLY A 123 -11.17 -0.92 -13.84
C GLY A 123 -9.99 -0.98 -12.87
N ALA A 124 -9.83 -2.06 -12.11
CA ALA A 124 -8.63 -2.24 -11.28
C ALA A 124 -7.39 -2.48 -12.15
N ARG A 125 -6.28 -1.84 -11.79
CA ARG A 125 -4.98 -2.01 -12.44
C ARG A 125 -4.01 -2.85 -11.61
N TYR A 126 -4.24 -2.94 -10.31
CA TYR A 126 -3.51 -3.75 -9.35
C TYR A 126 -4.37 -3.98 -8.10
N ALA A 127 -3.96 -4.91 -7.24
CA ALA A 127 -4.67 -5.23 -6.02
C ALA A 127 -3.76 -5.16 -4.79
N GLU A 128 -4.29 -4.64 -3.69
CA GLU A 128 -3.64 -4.58 -2.38
C GLU A 128 -4.54 -5.15 -1.28
N LEU A 129 -3.92 -5.61 -0.22
CA LEU A 129 -4.60 -6.03 1.01
C LEU A 129 -3.65 -5.93 2.22
N ASN A 130 -4.21 -5.79 3.42
CA ASN A 130 -3.47 -5.97 4.67
C ASN A 130 -3.39 -7.46 5.04
N CYS A 131 -2.22 -7.92 5.43
CA CYS A 131 -2.05 -9.29 5.90
C CYS A 131 -0.84 -9.47 6.84
N GLY A 132 -1.08 -9.36 8.15
CA GLY A 132 -0.09 -9.66 9.20
C GLY A 132 0.02 -11.15 9.56
N ASN A 133 -0.95 -11.99 9.16
CA ASN A 133 -0.99 -13.41 9.51
C ASN A 133 -0.17 -14.27 8.54
N ALA A 134 0.83 -15.00 9.04
CA ALA A 134 1.75 -15.80 8.22
C ALA A 134 1.06 -16.91 7.37
N ARG A 135 -0.05 -17.49 7.85
CA ARG A 135 -0.79 -18.52 7.08
C ARG A 135 -1.54 -17.88 5.91
N ARG A 136 -2.19 -16.74 6.14
CA ARG A 136 -2.91 -15.98 5.11
C ARG A 136 -1.93 -15.38 4.10
N SER A 137 -0.77 -14.88 4.55
CA SER A 137 0.29 -14.38 3.65
C SER A 137 0.73 -15.43 2.65
N ARG A 138 1.00 -16.68 3.10
CA ARG A 138 1.35 -17.78 2.19
C ARG A 138 0.27 -18.10 1.15
N PHE A 139 -1.01 -17.97 1.54
CA PHE A 139 -2.10 -18.11 0.59
C PHE A 139 -2.03 -17.02 -0.49
N TRP A 140 -1.92 -15.75 -0.09
CA TRP A 140 -1.86 -14.63 -1.03
C TRP A 140 -0.58 -14.65 -1.89
N GLU A 141 0.56 -15.06 -1.33
CA GLU A 141 1.79 -15.31 -2.11
C GLU A 141 1.55 -16.37 -3.19
N SER A 142 0.76 -17.41 -2.89
CA SER A 142 0.41 -18.46 -3.88
C SER A 142 -0.54 -17.97 -4.98
N VAL A 143 -1.16 -16.82 -4.81
CA VAL A 143 -2.00 -16.11 -5.81
C VAL A 143 -1.17 -15.09 -6.62
N GLY A 144 0.05 -14.77 -6.15
CA GLY A 144 0.95 -13.83 -6.83
C GLY A 144 1.20 -12.52 -6.07
N PHE A 145 0.53 -12.31 -4.95
CA PHE A 145 0.80 -11.15 -4.09
C PHE A 145 2.20 -11.24 -3.49
N ARG A 146 2.79 -10.08 -3.21
CA ARG A 146 4.10 -9.94 -2.58
C ARG A 146 4.00 -8.95 -1.44
N LYS A 147 4.80 -9.16 -0.38
CA LYS A 147 4.95 -8.19 0.70
C LYS A 147 5.41 -6.85 0.14
N ASN A 148 4.78 -5.77 0.58
CA ASN A 148 4.99 -4.43 0.01
C ASN A 148 5.03 -3.31 1.06
N GLY A 149 5.71 -3.54 2.17
CA GLY A 149 5.84 -2.56 3.24
C GLY A 149 4.59 -2.51 4.12
N ALA A 150 4.15 -1.31 4.47
CA ALA A 150 3.00 -1.04 5.31
C ALA A 150 2.10 0.04 4.70
N ASP A 151 0.88 0.16 5.21
CA ASP A 151 -0.04 1.24 4.88
C ASP A 151 0.19 2.50 5.73
N GLU A 152 -0.68 3.49 5.59
CA GLU A 152 -0.61 4.76 6.33
C GLU A 152 -0.90 4.63 7.84
N TRP A 153 -1.35 3.46 8.29
CA TRP A 153 -1.53 3.13 9.72
C TRP A 153 -0.42 2.22 10.26
N GLY A 154 0.49 1.74 9.40
CA GLY A 154 1.58 0.84 9.76
C GLY A 154 1.22 -0.64 9.63
N GLU A 155 0.04 -0.97 9.09
CA GLU A 155 -0.38 -2.35 8.89
C GLU A 155 0.33 -3.00 7.68
N PRO A 156 0.81 -4.24 7.82
CA PRO A 156 1.53 -4.92 6.75
C PRO A 156 0.72 -5.04 5.46
N LEU A 157 1.29 -4.57 4.36
CA LEU A 157 0.70 -4.63 3.03
C LEU A 157 1.23 -5.81 2.21
N MET A 158 0.33 -6.38 1.42
CA MET A 158 0.68 -7.21 0.27
C MET A 158 0.10 -6.60 -1.01
N LEU A 159 0.87 -6.65 -2.09
CA LEU A 159 0.49 -6.11 -3.39
C LEU A 159 0.61 -7.18 -4.48
N LEU A 160 -0.42 -7.29 -5.31
CA LEU A 160 -0.35 -7.96 -6.60
C LEU A 160 0.17 -6.94 -7.62
N PRO A 161 1.41 -7.13 -8.16
CA PRO A 161 2.00 -6.14 -9.05
C PRO A 161 1.13 -5.88 -10.28
N PRO A 162 1.05 -4.63 -10.76
CA PRO A 162 0.41 -4.34 -12.04
C PRO A 162 1.20 -5.01 -13.19
N GLU A 163 0.47 -5.52 -14.16
CA GLU A 163 1.03 -6.18 -15.35
C GLU A 163 1.59 -5.14 -16.37
N ASP A 164 1.06 -3.92 -16.37
CA ASP A 164 1.42 -2.86 -17.29
C ASP A 164 2.68 -2.09 -16.86
N GLU A 165 3.43 -1.60 -17.84
CA GLU A 165 4.58 -0.73 -17.62
C GLU A 165 4.17 0.74 -17.78
N VAL A 166 3.96 1.43 -16.66
CA VAL A 166 3.75 2.88 -16.64
C VAL A 166 5.05 3.58 -16.28
N PRO A 167 5.47 4.60 -17.06
CA PRO A 167 6.66 5.37 -16.73
C PRO A 167 6.58 6.00 -15.36
N VAL A 168 7.65 5.85 -14.57
CA VAL A 168 7.77 6.52 -13.27
C VAL A 168 8.38 7.91 -13.48
N THR A 169 7.72 8.94 -12.96
CA THR A 169 8.20 10.32 -12.87
C THR A 169 8.57 10.65 -11.42
N VAL A 170 9.30 11.75 -11.22
CA VAL A 170 9.61 12.23 -9.87
C VAL A 170 9.03 13.64 -9.71
N ARG A 171 8.32 13.86 -8.60
CA ARG A 171 7.84 15.18 -8.21
C ARG A 171 8.36 15.55 -6.82
N ARG A 172 8.62 16.84 -6.57
CA ARG A 172 8.79 17.36 -5.21
C ARG A 172 7.42 17.42 -4.54
N LEU A 173 7.36 17.06 -3.28
CA LEU A 173 6.16 17.15 -2.45
C LEU A 173 5.83 18.62 -2.20
N THR A 174 4.55 19.00 -2.38
CA THR A 174 4.02 20.34 -2.10
C THR A 174 3.02 20.34 -0.95
N GLU A 175 2.33 19.23 -0.76
CA GLU A 175 1.30 19.06 0.28
C GLU A 175 1.86 18.21 1.43
N PRO A 176 2.22 18.83 2.58
CA PRO A 176 2.87 18.10 3.69
C PRO A 176 2.03 16.99 4.32
N GLU A 177 0.72 17.08 4.18
CA GLU A 177 -0.25 16.10 4.69
C GLU A 177 -0.63 15.03 3.66
N ASP A 178 0.15 14.89 2.58
CA ASP A 178 -0.09 13.85 1.57
C ASP A 178 -0.04 12.45 2.22
N TRP A 179 -1.15 11.73 2.18
CA TRP A 179 -1.28 10.39 2.75
C TRP A 179 -0.30 9.40 2.12
N GLN A 180 0.10 9.60 0.86
CA GLN A 180 1.06 8.75 0.18
C GLN A 180 2.47 8.91 0.78
N LEU A 181 2.84 10.13 1.23
CA LEU A 181 4.07 10.31 1.99
C LEU A 181 4.01 9.50 3.29
N LYS A 182 2.92 9.64 4.07
CA LYS A 182 2.75 8.90 5.32
C LYS A 182 2.86 7.39 5.12
N LYS A 183 2.23 6.85 4.07
CA LYS A 183 2.33 5.44 3.69
C LYS A 183 3.78 5.02 3.41
N LEU A 184 4.51 5.80 2.62
CA LEU A 184 5.90 5.48 2.26
C LEU A 184 6.83 5.60 3.47
N GLU A 185 6.63 6.60 4.34
CA GLU A 185 7.36 6.75 5.60
C GLU A 185 7.12 5.56 6.54
N ASN A 186 5.89 5.14 6.73
CA ASN A 186 5.57 3.96 7.54
C ASN A 186 6.16 2.68 6.92
N GLY A 187 6.16 2.55 5.60
CA GLY A 187 6.82 1.46 4.90
C GLY A 187 8.34 1.43 5.15
N PHE A 188 8.98 2.60 5.12
CA PHE A 188 10.39 2.76 5.46
C PHE A 188 10.67 2.38 6.93
N LEU A 189 9.93 2.97 7.87
CA LEU A 189 10.08 2.70 9.31
C LEU A 189 9.89 1.23 9.62
N THR A 190 8.89 0.59 9.05
CA THR A 190 8.65 -0.86 9.20
C THR A 190 9.84 -1.68 8.69
N GLU A 191 10.48 -1.29 7.57
CA GLU A 191 11.63 -2.01 7.01
C GLU A 191 12.87 -1.90 7.90
N VAL A 192 13.06 -0.77 8.57
CA VAL A 192 14.18 -0.57 9.51
C VAL A 192 13.86 -1.02 10.93
N GLY A 193 12.67 -1.55 11.19
CA GLY A 193 12.25 -2.09 12.49
C GLY A 193 11.79 -1.04 13.49
N GLU A 194 11.40 0.14 13.01
CA GLU A 194 10.86 1.23 13.81
C GLU A 194 9.32 1.24 13.79
N GLU A 195 8.72 1.90 14.78
CA GLU A 195 7.28 2.10 14.85
C GLU A 195 6.78 3.14 13.83
N ALA A 196 5.54 2.98 13.38
CA ALA A 196 4.87 3.94 12.51
C ALA A 196 4.83 5.35 13.12
N LEU A 197 4.74 6.36 12.26
CA LEU A 197 4.67 7.77 12.68
C LEU A 197 3.42 8.03 13.53
N THR A 198 3.62 8.45 14.77
CA THR A 198 2.54 8.97 15.63
C THR A 198 1.99 10.28 15.05
N GLU A 199 0.76 10.65 15.42
CA GLU A 199 0.17 11.94 15.00
C GLU A 199 1.04 13.15 15.36
N GLU A 200 1.71 13.11 16.50
CA GLU A 200 2.62 14.17 16.91
C GLU A 200 3.84 14.26 15.99
N LYS A 201 4.47 13.14 15.67
CA LYS A 201 5.59 13.07 14.71
C LYS A 201 5.17 13.54 13.32
N GLN A 202 3.98 13.16 12.86
CA GLN A 202 3.43 13.62 11.58
C GLN A 202 3.25 15.13 11.53
N LYS A 203 2.70 15.75 12.60
CA LYS A 203 2.56 17.22 12.70
C LYS A 203 3.92 17.92 12.63
N ARG A 204 4.91 17.43 13.38
CA ARG A 204 6.28 17.97 13.36
C ARG A 204 6.93 17.84 11.98
N LEU A 205 6.73 16.69 11.29
CA LEU A 205 7.22 16.49 9.93
C LEU A 205 6.59 17.49 8.96
N ALA A 206 5.26 17.65 9.00
CA ALA A 206 4.55 18.62 8.18
C ALA A 206 5.05 20.08 8.42
N GLU A 207 5.30 20.46 9.67
CA GLU A 207 5.89 21.75 10.01
C GLU A 207 7.31 21.93 9.44
N ALA A 208 8.14 20.88 9.51
CA ALA A 208 9.48 20.91 8.96
C ALA A 208 9.48 21.05 7.42
N ILE A 209 8.54 20.39 6.75
CA ILE A 209 8.34 20.50 5.29
C ILE A 209 7.90 21.93 4.92
N ARG A 210 6.90 22.49 5.61
CA ARG A 210 6.45 23.88 5.39
C ARG A 210 7.54 24.92 5.64
N ALA A 211 8.39 24.65 6.60
CA ALA A 211 9.54 25.51 6.94
C ALA A 211 10.76 25.29 6.01
N GLU A 212 10.63 24.47 4.98
CA GLU A 212 11.69 24.09 4.03
C GLU A 212 12.97 23.55 4.70
N LYS A 213 12.86 23.03 5.93
CA LYS A 213 13.95 22.34 6.62
C LYS A 213 14.26 20.98 5.98
N ILE A 214 13.23 20.32 5.45
CA ILE A 214 13.33 19.06 4.73
C ILE A 214 12.43 19.13 3.50
N SER A 215 12.88 18.55 2.40
CA SER A 215 12.13 18.44 1.14
C SER A 215 12.01 16.98 0.74
N PHE A 216 10.79 16.54 0.42
CA PHE A 216 10.53 15.18 -0.06
C PHE A 216 10.37 15.14 -1.58
N PHE A 217 10.81 14.04 -2.16
CA PHE A 217 10.67 13.71 -3.58
C PHE A 217 9.98 12.36 -3.70
N LEU A 218 8.86 12.33 -4.42
CA LEU A 218 8.05 11.13 -4.62
C LEU A 218 8.24 10.60 -6.05
N ALA A 219 8.52 9.32 -6.15
CA ALA A 219 8.50 8.59 -7.42
C ALA A 219 7.07 8.16 -7.71
N MET A 220 6.48 8.73 -8.76
CA MET A 220 5.08 8.56 -9.14
C MET A 220 4.94 7.59 -10.31
N ARG A 221 4.12 6.55 -10.14
CA ARG A 221 3.59 5.70 -11.19
C ARG A 221 2.12 6.08 -11.40
N GLY A 222 1.84 6.81 -12.46
CA GLY A 222 0.51 7.44 -12.57
C GLY A 222 0.25 8.37 -11.38
N THR A 223 -0.85 8.16 -10.68
CA THR A 223 -1.21 8.90 -9.46
C THR A 223 -0.68 8.27 -8.16
N ARG A 224 -0.07 7.07 -8.23
CA ARG A 224 0.47 6.35 -7.07
C ARG A 224 1.93 6.71 -6.83
N ALA A 225 2.25 7.09 -5.60
CA ALA A 225 3.63 7.16 -5.13
C ALA A 225 4.15 5.75 -4.79
N VAL A 226 5.25 5.34 -5.41
CA VAL A 226 5.87 4.01 -5.27
C VAL A 226 7.26 4.06 -4.63
N GLY A 227 7.72 5.24 -4.26
CA GLY A 227 8.97 5.46 -3.57
C GLY A 227 9.18 6.92 -3.24
N MET A 228 10.08 7.17 -2.31
CA MET A 228 10.42 8.51 -1.84
C MET A 228 11.89 8.62 -1.49
N CYS A 229 12.34 9.85 -1.38
CA CYS A 229 13.53 10.24 -0.63
C CYS A 229 13.37 11.65 -0.09
N SER A 230 14.16 11.98 0.92
CA SER A 230 14.17 13.33 1.49
C SER A 230 15.55 13.96 1.43
N VAL A 231 15.57 15.29 1.56
CA VAL A 231 16.79 16.11 1.73
C VAL A 231 16.57 17.11 2.83
N ALA A 232 17.32 16.95 3.92
CA ALA A 232 17.38 17.94 4.97
C ALA A 232 18.37 19.05 4.59
N ARG A 233 17.99 20.31 4.83
CA ARG A 233 18.85 21.48 4.58
C ARG A 233 19.65 21.79 5.83
N CYS A 234 20.96 21.85 5.70
CA CYS A 234 21.89 22.19 6.76
C CYS A 234 22.83 23.30 6.32
N PHE A 235 23.30 24.16 7.25
CA PHE A 235 24.35 25.13 6.98
C PHE A 235 25.73 24.53 7.29
N SER A 236 26.63 24.56 6.31
CA SER A 236 28.01 24.15 6.49
C SER A 236 28.90 25.35 6.76
N THR A 237 29.61 25.35 7.89
CA THR A 237 30.61 26.40 8.20
C THR A 237 31.85 26.28 7.32
N PHE A 238 32.13 25.09 6.75
CA PHE A 238 33.25 24.87 5.84
C PHE A 238 33.03 25.56 4.50
N SER A 239 31.86 25.39 3.90
CA SER A 239 31.48 26.06 2.64
C SER A 239 30.85 27.44 2.85
N CYS A 240 30.54 27.83 4.10
CA CYS A 240 29.74 29.01 4.45
C CYS A 240 28.45 29.11 3.62
N GLY A 241 27.80 27.98 3.42
CA GLY A 241 26.58 27.87 2.60
C GLY A 241 25.76 26.66 2.94
N ASP A 242 24.60 26.57 2.31
CA ASP A 242 23.69 25.45 2.50
C ASP A 242 24.25 24.17 1.88
N ILE A 243 24.04 23.06 2.57
CA ILE A 243 24.28 21.70 2.08
C ILE A 243 23.00 20.89 2.22
N GLY A 244 22.85 19.84 1.41
CA GLY A 244 21.79 18.85 1.53
C GLY A 244 22.31 17.59 2.23
N VAL A 245 21.49 17.03 3.14
CA VAL A 245 21.68 15.69 3.68
C VAL A 245 20.57 14.81 3.11
N PHE A 246 20.95 13.79 2.33
CA PHE A 246 20.02 12.84 1.73
C PHE A 246 19.61 11.82 2.79
N GLU A 247 18.30 11.69 3.02
CA GLU A 247 17.72 10.84 4.08
C GLU A 247 16.48 10.09 3.56
N ASP A 248 15.87 9.25 4.39
CA ASP A 248 14.57 8.58 4.21
C ASP A 248 14.37 8.00 2.80
N PHE A 249 15.28 7.15 2.37
CA PHE A 249 15.24 6.58 1.03
C PHE A 249 14.49 5.25 1.01
N PHE A 250 13.30 5.25 0.45
CA PHE A 250 12.45 4.06 0.36
C PHE A 250 11.82 3.89 -1.02
N ILE A 251 11.77 2.66 -1.47
CA ILE A 251 11.00 2.23 -2.66
C ILE A 251 10.22 1.00 -2.26
N GLU A 252 8.92 1.02 -2.51
CA GLU A 252 8.05 -0.14 -2.28
C GLU A 252 8.70 -1.42 -2.87
N PRO A 253 8.83 -2.50 -2.09
CA PRO A 253 9.58 -3.71 -2.47
C PRO A 253 9.25 -4.24 -3.87
N VAL A 254 7.97 -4.21 -4.25
CA VAL A 254 7.47 -4.69 -5.55
C VAL A 254 7.99 -3.88 -6.73
N PHE A 255 8.35 -2.61 -6.51
CA PHE A 255 8.84 -1.69 -7.56
C PHE A 255 10.36 -1.53 -7.58
N ARG A 256 11.11 -2.22 -6.71
CA ARG A 256 12.58 -2.20 -6.69
C ARG A 256 13.17 -2.80 -7.97
N ARG A 257 14.44 -2.45 -8.24
CA ARG A 257 15.23 -2.95 -9.40
C ARG A 257 14.70 -2.50 -10.77
N LYS A 258 13.84 -1.47 -10.81
CA LYS A 258 13.26 -0.87 -12.02
C LYS A 258 13.82 0.53 -12.33
N GLY A 259 14.97 0.89 -11.78
CA GLY A 259 15.65 2.18 -12.04
C GLY A 259 15.08 3.37 -11.26
N ILE A 260 14.09 3.18 -10.39
CA ILE A 260 13.43 4.26 -9.62
C ILE A 260 14.42 4.98 -8.71
N ALA A 261 15.31 4.24 -8.02
CA ALA A 261 16.35 4.80 -7.17
C ALA A 261 17.21 5.86 -7.91
N ARG A 262 17.61 5.56 -9.14
CA ARG A 262 18.39 6.48 -9.95
C ARG A 262 17.61 7.74 -10.31
N LYS A 263 16.32 7.60 -10.64
CA LYS A 263 15.46 8.77 -10.94
C LYS A 263 15.29 9.69 -9.74
N LEU A 264 15.06 9.13 -8.54
CA LEU A 264 14.99 9.91 -7.30
C LEU A 264 16.29 10.63 -7.00
N ALA A 265 17.43 9.93 -7.03
CA ALA A 265 18.74 10.52 -6.80
C ALA A 265 19.06 11.64 -7.80
N GLN A 266 18.78 11.43 -9.09
CA GLN A 266 18.98 12.45 -10.14
C GLN A 266 18.11 13.70 -9.91
N ALA A 267 16.84 13.52 -9.53
CA ALA A 267 15.94 14.64 -9.24
C ALA A 267 16.43 15.45 -8.04
N VAL A 268 16.87 14.80 -6.98
CA VAL A 268 17.45 15.46 -5.80
C VAL A 268 18.73 16.20 -6.16
N GLN A 269 19.65 15.56 -6.89
CA GLN A 269 20.91 16.20 -7.30
C GLN A 269 20.66 17.42 -8.20
N ALA A 270 19.67 17.38 -9.08
CA ALA A 270 19.28 18.51 -9.91
C ALA A 270 18.74 19.64 -9.03
N TRP A 271 17.81 19.32 -8.13
CA TRP A 271 17.22 20.29 -7.21
C TRP A 271 18.26 20.94 -6.29
N CYS A 272 19.22 20.19 -5.74
CA CYS A 272 20.29 20.75 -4.91
C CYS A 272 21.14 21.75 -5.71
N ARG A 273 21.48 21.44 -6.96
CA ARG A 273 22.21 22.38 -7.85
C ARG A 273 21.43 23.65 -8.13
N GLU A 274 20.14 23.53 -8.46
CA GLU A 274 19.24 24.65 -8.74
C GLU A 274 19.04 25.55 -7.52
N ASN A 275 19.12 24.98 -6.31
CA ASN A 275 18.99 25.72 -5.04
C ASN A 275 20.35 26.15 -4.45
N GLY A 276 21.45 26.07 -5.21
CA GLY A 276 22.75 26.57 -4.82
C GLY A 276 23.40 25.85 -3.64
N MET A 277 23.03 24.59 -3.39
CA MET A 277 23.64 23.80 -2.32
C MET A 277 25.08 23.45 -2.66
N ALA A 278 26.00 23.70 -1.74
CA ALA A 278 27.44 23.48 -1.93
C ALA A 278 27.81 22.00 -2.05
N SER A 279 27.04 21.11 -1.39
CA SER A 279 27.22 19.65 -1.47
C SER A 279 25.91 18.93 -1.11
N LEU A 280 25.86 17.66 -1.52
CA LEU A 280 24.83 16.70 -1.09
C LEU A 280 25.56 15.51 -0.46
N THR A 281 25.25 15.22 0.80
CA THR A 281 25.86 14.14 1.57
C THR A 281 24.84 13.06 1.91
N VAL A 282 25.29 11.86 2.19
CA VAL A 282 24.48 10.75 2.70
C VAL A 282 25.28 9.97 3.73
N SER A 283 24.64 9.59 4.83
CA SER A 283 25.16 8.62 5.78
C SER A 283 24.52 7.28 5.50
N CYS A 284 25.29 6.21 5.37
CA CYS A 284 24.75 4.87 5.10
C CYS A 284 25.52 3.78 5.84
N ALA A 285 24.87 2.63 6.00
CA ALA A 285 25.56 1.44 6.47
C ALA A 285 26.60 0.95 5.45
N PRO A 286 27.69 0.28 5.87
CA PRO A 286 28.69 -0.23 4.95
C PRO A 286 28.15 -1.15 3.84
N CYS A 287 27.07 -1.91 4.12
CA CYS A 287 26.42 -2.79 3.16
C CYS A 287 25.73 -2.01 2.01
N ASP A 288 25.34 -0.75 2.23
CA ASP A 288 24.62 0.08 1.27
C ASP A 288 25.52 1.01 0.46
N GLU A 289 26.79 1.10 0.81
CA GLU A 289 27.79 1.96 0.15
C GLU A 289 27.81 1.76 -1.38
N GLY A 290 27.80 0.50 -1.82
CA GLY A 290 27.80 0.16 -3.24
C GLY A 290 26.58 0.70 -3.99
N MET A 291 25.42 0.71 -3.34
CA MET A 291 24.18 1.28 -3.88
C MET A 291 24.31 2.80 -4.03
N TYR A 292 24.73 3.50 -2.99
CA TYR A 292 24.87 4.97 -3.06
C TYR A 292 25.95 5.42 -4.05
N ARG A 293 27.06 4.69 -4.17
CA ARG A 293 28.06 4.93 -5.21
C ARG A 293 27.46 4.79 -6.61
N ALA A 294 26.61 3.78 -6.86
CA ALA A 294 25.93 3.60 -8.14
C ALA A 294 24.88 4.69 -8.43
N LEU A 295 24.44 5.43 -7.42
CA LEU A 295 23.55 6.59 -7.52
C LEU A 295 24.33 7.92 -7.70
N GLY A 296 25.67 7.89 -7.70
CA GLY A 296 26.51 9.05 -7.96
C GLY A 296 27.07 9.73 -6.70
N PHE A 297 26.92 9.13 -5.51
CA PHE A 297 27.60 9.61 -4.30
C PHE A 297 29.05 9.12 -4.30
N ALA A 298 30.00 10.04 -4.21
CA ALA A 298 31.42 9.72 -4.06
C ALA A 298 31.76 9.55 -2.57
N LEU A 299 32.85 8.81 -2.28
CA LEU A 299 33.38 8.82 -0.93
C LEU A 299 33.86 10.21 -0.55
N PRO A 300 33.70 10.62 0.72
CA PRO A 300 34.33 11.83 1.18
C PRO A 300 35.85 11.74 0.96
N LEU A 301 36.41 12.83 0.47
CA LEU A 301 37.86 13.00 0.52
C LEU A 301 38.21 13.16 2.02
N GLY A 302 38.72 12.09 2.60
CA GLY A 302 39.19 12.06 4.00
C GLY A 302 40.48 12.84 4.16
#